data_8d1339b378cac2adb7a6b1b3ce886006
#
_entry.id   8d1339b378cac2adb7a6b1b3ce886006
#
_cell.length_a   1.000
_cell.length_b   1.000
_cell.length_c   1.000
_cell.angle_alpha   90.00
_cell.angle_beta   90.00
_cell.angle_gamma   90.00
#
_symmetry.space_group_name_H-M   'P 1'
#
loop_
_entity.id
_entity.type
_entity.pdbx_description
1 polymer ?
#
loop_
_entity_poly.entity_id
_entity_poly.type
_entity_poly.pdbx_seq_one_letter_code
_entity_poly.pdbx_strand_id
1 'polypeptide(L)'
;AGNRVSEPGLSGRYIERCFYYDSKGRLIQRVEQNHLGGVSRYHYAYDFVGNVTSECETHTVGGVTTNLEKVNNYDHVSRLLCCKVYLNGVYKGKVDYEYDALGRLSVRRYGENAATETLSYDIRGRLTEQGSSFFRLGLRYENAQKGPGVYGGDISEWSCRYGSKAEQLYTFSYDGAGRFTGGNHYENGVLVNKYVERGIGYDKNGNILSLKRYSNGVLVDNLTYSYNGNSLSGLTESAMVASGDIYERKNVSGGSYDYDIYGNLSKDSRKNLNFEYNILNLLHNVREGSIIMAGYEYSYGGVKLKVWDSDGNGYAYMGNLVYRVMGSSFVFESGLFGEGVVSGSSICYHLKDHLGSIRAIVDGSGRLLEENDYYAFGHRHPRSEQAQSSANRFKYNGKELQTVGGLGYLDYGAR
;
A
#
# COMPACT_ATOMS: atom_id res chain seq x y z
N ALA A 1 32.68 -7.16 10.22
CA ALA A 1 33.16 -6.46 9.03
C ALA A 1 32.30 -5.22 8.83
N GLY A 2 32.92 -4.07 8.58
CA GLY A 2 32.22 -2.81 8.30
C GLY A 2 32.22 -2.55 6.79
N ASN A 3 31.07 -2.17 6.24
CA ASN A 3 30.99 -1.69 4.86
C ASN A 3 30.77 -0.19 4.88
N ARG A 4 31.51 0.54 4.03
CA ARG A 4 31.33 1.96 3.79
C ARG A 4 30.61 2.14 2.46
N VAL A 5 29.47 2.83 2.49
CA VAL A 5 28.60 3.02 1.32
C VAL A 5 28.39 4.50 1.07
N SER A 6 28.58 4.93 -0.19
CA SER A 6 28.23 6.29 -0.63
C SER A 6 26.77 6.34 -1.03
N GLU A 7 26.02 7.30 -0.51
CA GLU A 7 24.60 7.50 -0.87
C GLU A 7 24.50 8.47 -2.05
N PRO A 8 23.94 8.06 -3.19
CA PRO A 8 23.63 8.97 -4.29
C PRO A 8 22.65 10.05 -3.85
N GLY A 9 22.93 11.31 -4.19
CA GLY A 9 22.14 12.47 -3.80
C GLY A 9 22.56 13.14 -2.48
N LEU A 10 23.30 12.44 -1.64
CA LEU A 10 23.90 12.98 -0.42
C LEU A 10 25.35 13.35 -0.73
N SER A 11 25.61 14.52 -1.32
CA SER A 11 26.95 14.93 -1.77
C SER A 11 28.02 14.71 -0.69
N GLY A 12 28.93 13.78 -0.92
CA GLY A 12 30.06 13.47 -0.07
C GLY A 12 29.75 12.74 1.24
N ARG A 13 28.53 12.29 1.50
CA ARG A 13 28.20 11.51 2.69
C ARG A 13 28.32 10.01 2.43
N TYR A 14 28.79 9.31 3.44
CA TYR A 14 28.88 7.85 3.47
C TYR A 14 28.04 7.33 4.62
N ILE A 15 27.33 6.23 4.38
CA ILE A 15 26.72 5.44 5.45
C ILE A 15 27.66 4.30 5.78
N GLU A 16 28.20 4.32 7.00
CA GLU A 16 29.00 3.23 7.51
C GLU A 16 28.11 2.23 8.22
N ARG A 17 28.24 0.94 7.87
CA ARG A 17 27.49 -0.16 8.46
C ARG A 17 28.43 -1.16 9.10
N CYS A 18 28.12 -1.57 10.34
CA CYS A 18 28.77 -2.65 11.04
C CYS A 18 27.77 -3.77 11.31
N PHE A 19 28.18 -5.00 11.03
CA PHE A 19 27.35 -6.19 11.21
C PHE A 19 28.00 -7.11 12.24
N TYR A 20 27.20 -7.63 13.16
CA TYR A 20 27.62 -8.55 14.20
C TYR A 20 26.82 -9.85 14.10
N TYR A 21 27.52 -10.97 14.23
CA TYR A 21 26.95 -12.29 14.04
C TYR A 21 27.16 -13.16 15.28
N ASP A 22 26.26 -14.09 15.51
CA ASP A 22 26.44 -15.14 16.52
C ASP A 22 27.39 -16.25 16.02
N SER A 23 27.61 -17.27 16.88
CA SER A 23 28.46 -18.42 16.56
C SER A 23 27.91 -19.30 15.44
N LYS A 24 26.64 -19.17 15.09
CA LYS A 24 25.97 -19.86 13.97
C LYS A 24 25.96 -19.03 12.67
N GLY A 25 26.59 -17.84 12.66
CA GLY A 25 26.61 -16.93 11.51
C GLY A 25 25.31 -16.14 11.28
N ARG A 26 24.39 -16.10 12.25
CA ARG A 26 23.14 -15.33 12.14
C ARG A 26 23.40 -13.89 12.56
N LEU A 27 22.82 -12.92 11.85
CA LEU A 27 22.95 -11.49 12.13
C LEU A 27 22.21 -11.15 13.43
N ILE A 28 22.96 -10.79 14.49
CA ILE A 28 22.39 -10.40 15.79
C ILE A 28 22.27 -8.89 15.95
N GLN A 29 23.14 -8.12 15.26
CA GLN A 29 23.09 -6.67 15.32
C GLN A 29 23.62 -6.05 14.02
N ARG A 30 22.99 -4.96 13.58
CA ARG A 30 23.48 -4.03 12.58
C ARG A 30 23.47 -2.63 13.19
N VAL A 31 24.58 -1.90 13.02
CA VAL A 31 24.71 -0.50 13.42
C VAL A 31 25.08 0.31 12.19
N GLU A 32 24.41 1.42 11.96
CA GLU A 32 24.72 2.29 10.84
C GLU A 32 24.53 3.77 11.20
N GLN A 33 25.29 4.65 10.56
CA GLN A 33 24.96 6.07 10.52
C GLN A 33 23.72 6.22 9.65
N ASN A 34 22.76 7.03 10.07
CA ASN A 34 21.57 7.27 9.26
C ASN A 34 21.66 8.57 8.46
N HIS A 35 20.84 8.69 7.42
CA HIS A 35 20.81 9.84 6.52
C HIS A 35 20.37 11.16 7.21
N LEU A 36 19.81 11.10 8.42
CA LEU A 36 19.42 12.27 9.21
C LEU A 36 20.50 12.70 10.21
N GLY A 37 21.72 12.14 10.10
CA GLY A 37 22.88 12.53 10.90
C GLY A 37 22.97 11.88 12.28
N GLY A 38 22.13 10.87 12.56
CA GLY A 38 22.15 10.08 13.79
C GLY A 38 22.63 8.65 13.56
N VAL A 39 22.29 7.77 14.48
CA VAL A 39 22.67 6.35 14.46
C VAL A 39 21.42 5.49 14.49
N SER A 40 21.41 4.47 13.64
CA SER A 40 20.40 3.41 13.60
C SER A 40 21.01 2.10 14.07
N ARG A 41 20.29 1.38 14.92
CA ARG A 41 20.67 0.05 15.42
C ARG A 41 19.51 -0.91 15.22
N TYR A 42 19.84 -2.10 14.75
CA TYR A 42 18.90 -3.20 14.57
C TYR A 42 19.42 -4.39 15.34
N HIS A 43 18.60 -4.98 16.21
CA HIS A 43 18.92 -6.15 17.02
C HIS A 43 17.97 -7.28 16.69
N TYR A 44 18.51 -8.49 16.64
CA TYR A 44 17.75 -9.71 16.38
C TYR A 44 18.07 -10.76 17.41
N ALA A 45 17.04 -11.40 17.97
CA ALA A 45 17.15 -12.61 18.77
C ALA A 45 16.51 -13.78 18.03
N TYR A 46 17.05 -14.97 18.26
CA TYR A 46 16.62 -16.17 17.56
C TYR A 46 16.35 -17.30 18.54
N ASP A 47 15.40 -18.17 18.22
CA ASP A 47 15.28 -19.45 18.86
C ASP A 47 16.35 -20.46 18.37
N PHE A 48 16.26 -21.70 18.88
CA PHE A 48 17.22 -22.76 18.52
C PHE A 48 17.21 -23.09 17.02
N VAL A 49 16.03 -23.10 16.39
CA VAL A 49 15.86 -23.47 14.97
C VAL A 49 16.11 -22.31 14.01
N GLY A 50 16.21 -21.06 14.52
CA GLY A 50 16.56 -19.89 13.72
C GLY A 50 15.40 -18.92 13.45
N ASN A 51 14.24 -19.11 14.07
CA ASN A 51 13.16 -18.12 13.96
C ASN A 51 13.53 -16.84 14.73
N VAL A 52 13.19 -15.68 14.18
CA VAL A 52 13.42 -14.36 14.80
C VAL A 52 12.40 -14.15 15.91
N THR A 53 12.81 -14.35 17.17
CA THR A 53 11.94 -14.18 18.34
C THR A 53 11.84 -12.74 18.82
N SER A 54 12.84 -11.89 18.54
CA SER A 54 12.76 -10.44 18.73
C SER A 54 13.48 -9.73 17.59
N GLU A 55 12.85 -8.67 17.11
CA GLU A 55 13.42 -7.71 16.20
C GLU A 55 13.22 -6.31 16.78
N CYS A 56 14.30 -5.61 17.02
CA CYS A 56 14.26 -4.28 17.61
C CYS A 56 15.07 -3.31 16.74
N GLU A 57 14.43 -2.25 16.31
CA GLU A 57 15.09 -1.16 15.63
C GLU A 57 15.07 0.12 16.48
N THR A 58 16.21 0.79 16.55
CA THR A 58 16.42 2.00 17.34
C THR A 58 17.04 3.06 16.46
N HIS A 59 16.43 4.22 16.38
CA HIS A 59 16.91 5.33 15.57
C HIS A 59 17.06 6.59 16.41
N THR A 60 18.22 7.23 16.34
CA THR A 60 18.45 8.55 16.93
C THR A 60 18.36 9.60 15.84
N VAL A 61 17.48 10.59 16.03
CA VAL A 61 17.22 11.70 15.10
C VAL A 61 17.10 12.98 15.91
N GLY A 62 17.89 14.00 15.58
CA GLY A 62 17.86 15.28 16.30
C GLY A 62 18.10 15.14 17.82
N GLY A 63 18.89 14.14 18.24
CA GLY A 63 19.12 13.84 19.66
C GLY A 63 18.03 13.04 20.36
N VAL A 64 16.91 12.76 19.69
CA VAL A 64 15.81 11.93 20.23
C VAL A 64 15.95 10.50 19.72
N THR A 65 15.87 9.54 20.63
CA THR A 65 15.93 8.11 20.30
C THR A 65 14.55 7.51 20.34
N THR A 66 14.17 6.83 19.27
CA THR A 66 12.92 6.04 19.15
C THR A 66 13.27 4.58 18.93
N ASN A 67 12.54 3.71 19.62
CA ASN A 67 12.73 2.26 19.57
C ASN A 67 11.41 1.59 19.21
N LEU A 68 11.43 0.73 18.19
CA LEU A 68 10.31 -0.16 17.82
C LEU A 68 10.78 -1.60 17.95
N GLU A 69 10.10 -2.37 18.80
CA GLU A 69 10.40 -3.79 19.00
C GLU A 69 9.20 -4.67 18.68
N LYS A 70 9.46 -5.76 17.96
CA LYS A 70 8.51 -6.85 17.71
C LYS A 70 9.01 -8.11 18.40
N VAL A 71 8.17 -8.73 19.23
CA VAL A 71 8.45 -9.99 19.92
C VAL A 71 7.51 -11.06 19.38
N ASN A 72 8.10 -12.10 18.80
CA ASN A 72 7.41 -13.15 18.06
C ASN A 72 7.46 -14.49 18.80
N ASN A 73 6.35 -15.21 18.81
CA ASN A 73 6.26 -16.58 19.23
C ASN A 73 5.87 -17.49 18.07
N TYR A 74 6.49 -18.65 18.01
CA TYR A 74 6.29 -19.64 16.96
C TYR A 74 5.84 -20.98 17.52
N ASP A 75 5.19 -21.78 16.69
CA ASP A 75 4.92 -23.18 17.00
C ASP A 75 6.12 -24.08 16.62
N HIS A 76 5.96 -25.39 16.85
CA HIS A 76 6.99 -26.38 16.61
C HIS A 76 7.36 -26.60 15.13
N VAL A 77 6.56 -26.06 14.18
CA VAL A 77 6.84 -26.06 12.73
C VAL A 77 7.17 -24.68 12.19
N SER A 78 7.57 -23.75 13.08
CA SER A 78 8.01 -22.38 12.74
C SER A 78 6.93 -21.47 12.17
N ARG A 79 5.64 -21.71 12.48
CA ARG A 79 4.57 -20.78 12.12
C ARG A 79 4.41 -19.74 13.23
N LEU A 80 4.23 -18.49 12.86
CA LEU A 80 4.06 -17.37 13.79
C LEU A 80 2.73 -17.48 14.52
N LEU A 81 2.75 -17.61 15.86
CA LEU A 81 1.56 -17.67 16.70
C LEU A 81 1.17 -16.32 17.28
N CYS A 82 2.15 -15.46 17.56
CA CYS A 82 1.90 -14.15 18.15
C CYS A 82 3.03 -13.18 17.79
N CYS A 83 2.67 -11.94 17.49
CA CYS A 83 3.59 -10.81 17.38
C CYS A 83 3.15 -9.72 18.34
N LYS A 84 3.97 -9.40 19.34
CA LYS A 84 3.78 -8.29 20.28
C LYS A 84 4.59 -7.09 19.82
N VAL A 85 4.02 -5.89 19.94
CA VAL A 85 4.63 -4.64 19.50
C VAL A 85 4.87 -3.73 20.70
N TYR A 86 6.09 -3.20 20.78
CA TYR A 86 6.51 -2.24 21.80
C TYR A 86 7.07 -0.99 21.13
N LEU A 87 6.75 0.17 21.67
CA LEU A 87 7.33 1.44 21.27
C LEU A 87 7.98 2.09 22.49
N ASN A 88 9.29 2.38 22.41
CA ASN A 88 10.10 2.90 23.52
C ASN A 88 9.97 2.05 24.80
N GLY A 89 9.96 0.72 24.64
CA GLY A 89 9.82 -0.23 25.75
C GLY A 89 8.38 -0.38 26.31
N VAL A 90 7.43 0.41 25.80
CA VAL A 90 6.02 0.35 26.24
C VAL A 90 5.24 -0.59 25.32
N TYR A 91 4.59 -1.59 25.89
CA TYR A 91 3.67 -2.47 25.15
C TYR A 91 2.55 -1.66 24.51
N LYS A 92 2.29 -1.90 23.22
CA LYS A 92 1.26 -1.22 22.44
C LYS A 92 0.13 -2.15 22.02
N GLY A 93 0.44 -3.40 21.75
CA GLY A 93 -0.54 -4.39 21.34
C GLY A 93 0.11 -5.62 20.71
N LYS A 94 -0.74 -6.51 20.21
CA LYS A 94 -0.31 -7.78 19.60
C LYS A 94 -1.21 -8.16 18.45
N VAL A 95 -0.76 -9.18 17.69
CA VAL A 95 -1.58 -9.94 16.74
C VAL A 95 -1.32 -11.41 16.99
N ASP A 96 -2.38 -12.20 17.24
CA ASP A 96 -2.33 -13.64 17.38
C ASP A 96 -2.82 -14.32 16.10
N TYR A 97 -2.24 -15.48 15.78
CA TYR A 97 -2.49 -16.24 14.56
C TYR A 97 -2.82 -17.70 14.89
N GLU A 98 -3.84 -18.26 14.24
CA GLU A 98 -4.17 -19.67 14.27
C GLU A 98 -4.20 -20.25 12.87
N TYR A 99 -3.93 -21.52 12.79
CA TYR A 99 -3.81 -22.24 11.54
C TYR A 99 -4.75 -23.44 11.49
N ASP A 100 -5.25 -23.76 10.32
CA ASP A 100 -6.05 -24.97 10.09
C ASP A 100 -5.16 -26.23 10.08
N ALA A 101 -5.79 -27.39 9.96
CA ALA A 101 -5.09 -28.68 9.93
C ALA A 101 -4.10 -28.83 8.76
N LEU A 102 -4.24 -28.04 7.71
CA LEU A 102 -3.33 -27.99 6.56
C LEU A 102 -2.23 -26.94 6.71
N GLY A 103 -2.18 -26.22 7.83
CA GLY A 103 -1.20 -25.18 8.11
C GLY A 103 -1.48 -23.82 7.46
N ARG A 104 -2.69 -23.59 6.94
CA ARG A 104 -3.10 -22.31 6.40
C ARG A 104 -3.64 -21.41 7.50
N LEU A 105 -3.40 -20.11 7.43
CA LEU A 105 -3.92 -19.14 8.39
C LEU A 105 -5.45 -19.18 8.43
N SER A 106 -6.04 -19.51 9.57
CA SER A 106 -7.49 -19.62 9.73
C SER A 106 -8.09 -18.52 10.61
N VAL A 107 -7.32 -18.00 11.56
CA VAL A 107 -7.75 -16.91 12.43
C VAL A 107 -6.62 -15.91 12.64
N ARG A 108 -6.96 -14.64 12.65
CA ARG A 108 -6.09 -13.55 13.08
C ARG A 108 -6.83 -12.70 14.11
N ARG A 109 -6.22 -12.51 15.29
CA ARG A 109 -6.79 -11.67 16.35
C ARG A 109 -5.91 -10.46 16.58
N TYR A 110 -6.51 -9.31 16.54
CA TYR A 110 -5.87 -8.02 16.70
C TYR A 110 -6.12 -7.46 18.11
N GLY A 111 -5.03 -7.06 18.79
CA GLY A 111 -5.10 -6.58 20.16
C GLY A 111 -5.59 -7.63 21.14
N GLU A 112 -6.10 -7.20 22.29
CA GLU A 112 -6.76 -8.11 23.22
C GLU A 112 -8.18 -8.47 22.72
N ASN A 113 -8.93 -7.51 22.17
CA ASN A 113 -10.26 -7.70 21.62
C ASN A 113 -10.61 -6.66 20.54
N ALA A 114 -9.63 -6.09 19.83
CA ALA A 114 -9.89 -5.02 18.86
C ALA A 114 -10.63 -5.54 17.62
N ALA A 115 -10.18 -6.67 17.07
CA ALA A 115 -10.86 -7.35 15.97
C ALA A 115 -10.45 -8.83 15.92
N THR A 116 -11.35 -9.67 15.43
CA THR A 116 -11.04 -11.05 15.05
C THR A 116 -11.44 -11.25 13.60
N GLU A 117 -10.53 -11.81 12.82
CA GLU A 117 -10.70 -12.13 11.42
C GLU A 117 -10.59 -13.65 11.23
N THR A 118 -11.49 -14.21 10.46
CA THR A 118 -11.49 -15.64 10.10
C THR A 118 -11.25 -15.79 8.60
N LEU A 119 -10.53 -16.83 8.21
CA LEU A 119 -10.21 -17.13 6.80
C LEU A 119 -10.64 -18.57 6.47
N SER A 120 -11.23 -18.76 5.31
CA SER A 120 -11.66 -20.06 4.78
C SER A 120 -11.12 -20.28 3.38
N TYR A 121 -10.89 -21.53 3.03
CA TYR A 121 -10.26 -21.90 1.76
C TYR A 121 -10.99 -23.06 1.11
N ASP A 122 -10.90 -23.13 -0.20
CA ASP A 122 -11.36 -24.28 -0.96
C ASP A 122 -10.35 -25.46 -0.90
N ILE A 123 -10.72 -26.56 -1.53
CA ILE A 123 -9.89 -27.79 -1.61
C ILE A 123 -8.54 -27.56 -2.34
N ARG A 124 -8.46 -26.53 -3.20
CA ARG A 124 -7.26 -26.14 -3.92
C ARG A 124 -6.37 -25.18 -3.12
N GLY A 125 -6.80 -24.80 -1.91
CA GLY A 125 -6.10 -23.84 -1.05
C GLY A 125 -6.31 -22.37 -1.42
N ARG A 126 -7.27 -22.05 -2.31
CA ARG A 126 -7.60 -20.67 -2.65
C ARG A 126 -8.52 -20.09 -1.58
N LEU A 127 -8.29 -18.84 -1.20
CA LEU A 127 -9.14 -18.12 -0.24
C LEU A 127 -10.57 -18.03 -0.80
N THR A 128 -11.56 -18.41 -0.01
CA THR A 128 -12.98 -18.29 -0.37
C THR A 128 -13.72 -17.28 0.49
N GLU A 129 -13.31 -17.14 1.75
CA GLU A 129 -13.87 -16.16 2.67
C GLU A 129 -12.80 -15.59 3.58
N GLN A 130 -12.94 -14.33 3.91
CA GLN A 130 -12.16 -13.63 4.92
C GLN A 130 -13.08 -12.62 5.59
N GLY A 131 -13.12 -12.56 6.91
CA GLY A 131 -14.04 -11.63 7.53
C GLY A 131 -13.89 -11.39 9.00
N SER A 132 -14.26 -10.17 9.36
CA SER A 132 -14.40 -9.69 10.74
C SER A 132 -15.78 -9.01 10.90
N SER A 133 -16.04 -8.46 12.10
CA SER A 133 -17.22 -7.61 12.34
C SER A 133 -17.19 -6.30 11.52
N PHE A 134 -16.01 -5.84 11.10
CA PHE A 134 -15.84 -4.58 10.38
C PHE A 134 -15.87 -4.73 8.87
N PHE A 135 -15.27 -5.77 8.35
CA PHE A 135 -15.18 -6.05 6.93
C PHE A 135 -15.25 -7.55 6.67
N ARG A 136 -16.05 -7.95 5.68
CA ARG A 136 -16.15 -9.33 5.22
C ARG A 136 -16.03 -9.37 3.71
N LEU A 137 -15.30 -10.38 3.22
CA LEU A 137 -15.00 -10.64 1.82
C LEU A 137 -15.35 -12.08 1.49
N GLY A 138 -16.01 -12.32 0.34
CA GLY A 138 -16.20 -13.62 -0.26
C GLY A 138 -15.65 -13.66 -1.68
N LEU A 139 -14.94 -14.72 -2.04
CA LEU A 139 -14.37 -14.93 -3.37
C LEU A 139 -14.93 -16.19 -4.00
N ARG A 140 -15.35 -16.10 -5.25
CA ARG A 140 -15.83 -17.22 -6.05
C ARG A 140 -15.06 -17.33 -7.34
N TYR A 141 -14.94 -18.53 -7.81
CA TYR A 141 -14.15 -18.89 -8.97
C TYR A 141 -15.03 -19.56 -10.01
N GLU A 142 -15.16 -20.90 -10.00
CA GLU A 142 -15.97 -21.66 -10.94
C GLU A 142 -17.49 -21.58 -10.66
N ASN A 143 -17.87 -21.41 -9.40
CA ASN A 143 -19.24 -21.47 -8.90
C ASN A 143 -19.82 -20.08 -8.62
N ALA A 144 -19.75 -19.21 -9.62
CA ALA A 144 -20.38 -17.89 -9.60
C ALA A 144 -21.90 -17.96 -9.38
N GLN A 145 -22.47 -16.95 -8.71
CA GLN A 145 -23.92 -16.84 -8.47
C GLN A 145 -24.62 -15.94 -9.48
N LYS A 146 -23.93 -14.91 -9.96
CA LYS A 146 -24.49 -13.86 -10.82
C LYS A 146 -23.77 -13.72 -12.17
N GLY A 147 -22.51 -14.05 -12.21
CA GLY A 147 -21.68 -14.01 -13.40
C GLY A 147 -21.35 -15.40 -13.96
N PRO A 148 -20.56 -15.48 -15.02
CA PRO A 148 -20.01 -16.75 -15.50
C PRO A 148 -18.94 -17.25 -14.53
N GLY A 149 -18.91 -18.58 -14.32
CA GLY A 149 -17.80 -19.21 -13.60
C GLY A 149 -16.50 -19.12 -14.43
N VAL A 150 -15.38 -18.91 -13.74
CA VAL A 150 -14.06 -18.82 -14.36
C VAL A 150 -13.21 -20.02 -13.93
N TYR A 151 -12.78 -20.83 -14.88
CA TYR A 151 -12.09 -22.11 -14.62
C TYR A 151 -10.58 -22.02 -14.68
N GLY A 152 -10.04 -20.86 -15.10
CA GLY A 152 -8.60 -20.58 -15.16
C GLY A 152 -7.92 -20.30 -13.81
N GLY A 153 -8.73 -20.16 -12.74
CA GLY A 153 -8.23 -19.81 -11.40
C GLY A 153 -8.43 -18.35 -11.03
N ASP A 154 -8.91 -17.53 -11.96
CA ASP A 154 -9.26 -16.14 -11.72
C ASP A 154 -10.55 -16.04 -10.91
N ILE A 155 -10.71 -14.92 -10.22
CA ILE A 155 -11.91 -14.64 -9.41
C ILE A 155 -13.07 -14.28 -10.34
N SER A 156 -14.15 -15.04 -10.30
CA SER A 156 -15.38 -14.74 -11.05
C SER A 156 -16.28 -13.72 -10.34
N GLU A 157 -16.30 -13.78 -9.01
CA GLU A 157 -17.10 -12.89 -8.18
C GLU A 157 -16.38 -12.54 -6.89
N TRP A 158 -16.58 -11.31 -6.48
CA TRP A 158 -16.14 -10.79 -5.20
C TRP A 158 -17.31 -10.15 -4.47
N SER A 159 -17.66 -10.67 -3.30
CA SER A 159 -18.63 -10.04 -2.41
C SER A 159 -17.93 -9.36 -1.25
N CYS A 160 -18.45 -8.23 -0.79
CA CYS A 160 -17.96 -7.59 0.41
C CYS A 160 -19.08 -6.93 1.20
N ARG A 161 -18.85 -6.80 2.51
CA ARG A 161 -19.74 -6.11 3.42
C ARG A 161 -18.94 -5.41 4.52
N TYR A 162 -19.27 -4.15 4.78
CA TYR A 162 -18.71 -3.35 5.85
C TYR A 162 -19.71 -3.28 7.01
N GLY A 163 -19.37 -3.85 8.15
CA GLY A 163 -20.23 -3.90 9.33
C GLY A 163 -21.62 -4.45 9.00
N SER A 164 -22.66 -3.67 9.29
CA SER A 164 -24.08 -3.98 8.99
C SER A 164 -24.58 -3.40 7.67
N LYS A 165 -23.71 -2.77 6.86
CA LYS A 165 -24.11 -2.18 5.57
C LYS A 165 -24.57 -3.26 4.58
N ALA A 166 -25.22 -2.82 3.50
CA ALA A 166 -25.65 -3.69 2.41
C ALA A 166 -24.48 -4.48 1.80
N GLU A 167 -24.74 -5.74 1.50
CA GLU A 167 -23.76 -6.56 0.79
C GLU A 167 -23.56 -6.03 -0.63
N GLN A 168 -22.33 -5.89 -1.03
CA GLN A 168 -21.89 -5.54 -2.36
C GLN A 168 -21.36 -6.79 -3.04
N LEU A 169 -21.76 -7.06 -4.26
CA LEU A 169 -21.20 -8.15 -5.06
C LEU A 169 -20.77 -7.61 -6.43
N TYR A 170 -19.56 -7.95 -6.81
CA TYR A 170 -18.98 -7.63 -8.10
C TYR A 170 -18.75 -8.91 -8.89
N THR A 171 -19.22 -8.95 -10.13
CA THR A 171 -18.84 -10.01 -11.09
C THR A 171 -17.71 -9.51 -11.96
N PHE A 172 -16.86 -10.41 -12.40
CA PHE A 172 -15.71 -10.07 -13.24
C PHE A 172 -15.81 -10.80 -14.59
N SER A 173 -15.39 -10.10 -15.63
CA SER A 173 -15.29 -10.61 -17.00
C SER A 173 -13.86 -10.48 -17.49
N TYR A 174 -13.42 -11.48 -18.23
CA TYR A 174 -12.06 -11.56 -18.76
C TYR A 174 -12.07 -11.80 -20.26
N ASP A 175 -11.03 -11.39 -20.95
CA ASP A 175 -10.84 -11.77 -22.37
C ASP A 175 -10.17 -13.14 -22.48
N GLY A 176 -9.94 -13.59 -23.72
CA GLY A 176 -9.31 -14.89 -23.99
C GLY A 176 -7.87 -15.04 -23.51
N ALA A 177 -7.23 -13.97 -23.10
CA ALA A 177 -5.89 -13.96 -22.49
C ALA A 177 -5.93 -13.85 -20.95
N GLY A 178 -7.13 -13.91 -20.32
CA GLY A 178 -7.32 -13.80 -18.88
C GLY A 178 -7.19 -12.37 -18.33
N ARG A 179 -7.30 -11.32 -19.19
CA ARG A 179 -7.21 -9.93 -18.77
C ARG A 179 -8.59 -9.41 -18.41
N PHE A 180 -8.69 -8.66 -17.32
CA PHE A 180 -9.94 -8.09 -16.83
C PHE A 180 -10.53 -7.08 -17.82
N THR A 181 -11.76 -7.30 -18.26
CA THR A 181 -12.46 -6.43 -19.23
C THR A 181 -13.60 -5.63 -18.62
N GLY A 182 -14.00 -5.95 -17.40
CA GLY A 182 -15.04 -5.24 -16.68
C GLY A 182 -15.90 -6.15 -15.84
N GLY A 183 -16.91 -5.57 -15.19
CA GLY A 183 -17.80 -6.30 -14.32
C GLY A 183 -19.14 -5.62 -14.11
N ASN A 184 -19.99 -6.26 -13.30
CA ASN A 184 -21.24 -5.71 -12.83
C ASN A 184 -21.22 -5.59 -11.31
N HIS A 185 -21.97 -4.63 -10.79
CA HIS A 185 -22.11 -4.38 -9.37
C HIS A 185 -23.57 -4.61 -8.92
N TYR A 186 -23.70 -5.42 -7.88
CA TYR A 186 -24.98 -5.74 -7.24
C TYR A 186 -24.97 -5.26 -5.79
N GLU A 187 -26.11 -4.81 -5.32
CA GLU A 187 -26.35 -4.41 -3.93
C GLU A 187 -27.50 -5.25 -3.39
N ASN A 188 -27.28 -6.04 -2.33
CA ASN A 188 -28.25 -7.03 -1.81
C ASN A 188 -28.85 -7.91 -2.91
N GLY A 189 -28.02 -8.36 -3.86
CA GLY A 189 -28.42 -9.22 -4.97
C GLY A 189 -29.14 -8.52 -6.14
N VAL A 190 -29.37 -7.21 -6.07
CA VAL A 190 -29.98 -6.40 -7.14
C VAL A 190 -28.89 -5.73 -7.96
N LEU A 191 -28.96 -5.83 -9.29
CA LEU A 191 -28.04 -5.17 -10.22
C LEU A 191 -28.22 -3.64 -10.15
N VAL A 192 -27.17 -2.94 -9.76
CA VAL A 192 -27.18 -1.47 -9.62
C VAL A 192 -26.11 -0.76 -10.44
N ASN A 193 -24.99 -1.42 -10.70
CA ASN A 193 -23.86 -0.88 -11.47
C ASN A 193 -23.38 0.51 -11.02
N LYS A 194 -23.41 0.77 -9.72
CA LYS A 194 -23.07 2.08 -9.17
C LYS A 194 -21.57 2.37 -9.25
N TYR A 195 -20.73 1.38 -8.91
CA TYR A 195 -19.27 1.55 -8.77
C TYR A 195 -18.57 0.43 -9.53
N VAL A 196 -18.39 0.62 -10.82
CA VAL A 196 -17.79 -0.40 -11.70
C VAL A 196 -16.85 0.23 -12.70
N GLU A 197 -15.86 -0.56 -13.12
CA GLU A 197 -15.04 -0.35 -14.29
C GLU A 197 -15.43 -1.36 -15.34
N ARG A 198 -15.58 -0.93 -16.61
CA ARG A 198 -15.98 -1.79 -17.72
C ARG A 198 -15.58 -1.20 -19.07
N GLY A 199 -15.76 -2.00 -20.14
CA GLY A 199 -15.36 -1.58 -21.47
C GLY A 199 -13.86 -1.41 -21.59
N ILE A 200 -13.10 -2.23 -20.86
CA ILE A 200 -11.66 -2.23 -20.89
C ILE A 200 -11.20 -3.04 -22.09
N GLY A 201 -10.60 -2.36 -23.01
CA GLY A 201 -9.99 -2.96 -24.21
C GLY A 201 -8.48 -2.95 -24.10
N TYR A 202 -7.83 -3.92 -24.75
CA TYR A 202 -6.40 -4.08 -24.74
C TYR A 202 -5.84 -4.24 -26.16
N ASP A 203 -4.62 -3.79 -26.37
CA ASP A 203 -3.86 -4.16 -27.54
C ASP A 203 -3.21 -5.56 -27.38
N LYS A 204 -2.46 -5.98 -28.40
CA LYS A 204 -1.75 -7.27 -28.38
C LYS A 204 -0.62 -7.34 -27.35
N ASN A 205 -0.08 -6.20 -26.93
CA ASN A 205 0.98 -6.10 -25.92
C ASN A 205 0.43 -6.06 -24.49
N GLY A 206 -0.91 -5.92 -24.32
CA GLY A 206 -1.57 -5.79 -23.02
C GLY A 206 -1.75 -4.35 -22.56
N ASN A 207 -1.46 -3.36 -23.39
CA ASN A 207 -1.73 -1.96 -23.05
C ASN A 207 -3.25 -1.70 -23.07
N ILE A 208 -3.75 -0.97 -22.08
CA ILE A 208 -5.17 -0.60 -21.98
C ILE A 208 -5.49 0.47 -23.05
N LEU A 209 -6.41 0.16 -23.96
CA LEU A 209 -6.85 1.09 -25.00
C LEU A 209 -8.07 1.92 -24.59
N SER A 210 -8.92 1.37 -23.73
CA SER A 210 -10.14 2.03 -23.27
C SER A 210 -10.52 1.62 -21.85
N LEU A 211 -11.16 2.51 -21.13
CA LEU A 211 -11.72 2.25 -19.78
C LEU A 211 -12.89 3.18 -19.53
N LYS A 212 -13.99 2.62 -19.03
CA LYS A 212 -15.13 3.39 -18.50
C LYS A 212 -15.27 3.14 -17.01
N ARG A 213 -15.39 4.22 -16.23
CA ARG A 213 -15.63 4.12 -14.77
C ARG A 213 -16.95 4.79 -14.44
N TYR A 214 -17.70 4.12 -13.57
CA TYR A 214 -18.98 4.61 -13.07
C TYR A 214 -18.88 4.88 -11.57
N SER A 215 -19.38 6.03 -11.14
CA SER A 215 -19.54 6.40 -9.73
C SER A 215 -21.02 6.70 -9.48
N ASN A 216 -21.60 6.04 -8.48
CA ASN A 216 -23.03 6.12 -8.16
C ASN A 216 -23.96 5.95 -9.40
N GLY A 217 -23.57 5.07 -10.33
CA GLY A 217 -24.30 4.80 -11.57
C GLY A 217 -24.07 5.81 -12.70
N VAL A 218 -23.32 6.89 -12.44
CA VAL A 218 -23.00 7.92 -13.44
C VAL A 218 -21.63 7.59 -14.07
N LEU A 219 -21.54 7.73 -15.40
CA LEU A 219 -20.27 7.59 -16.12
C LEU A 219 -19.37 8.78 -15.79
N VAL A 220 -18.34 8.53 -14.98
CA VAL A 220 -17.41 9.56 -14.49
C VAL A 220 -16.12 9.63 -15.30
N ASP A 221 -15.67 8.53 -15.87
CA ASP A 221 -14.54 8.48 -16.81
C ASP A 221 -14.92 7.66 -18.04
N ASN A 222 -14.53 8.17 -19.22
CA ASN A 222 -14.63 7.47 -20.50
C ASN A 222 -13.32 7.71 -21.27
N LEU A 223 -12.31 6.93 -20.88
CA LEU A 223 -10.92 7.11 -21.26
C LEU A 223 -10.58 6.32 -22.51
N THR A 224 -9.84 6.96 -23.41
CA THR A 224 -9.19 6.32 -24.56
C THR A 224 -7.70 6.63 -24.50
N TYR A 225 -6.89 5.58 -24.63
CA TYR A 225 -5.43 5.65 -24.50
C TYR A 225 -4.75 5.43 -25.86
N SER A 226 -3.70 6.18 -26.12
CA SER A 226 -2.85 6.05 -27.30
C SER A 226 -1.41 5.75 -26.88
N TYR A 227 -0.73 4.90 -27.63
CA TYR A 227 0.62 4.45 -27.31
C TYR A 227 1.57 4.65 -28.49
N ASN A 228 2.85 4.86 -28.17
CA ASN A 228 3.97 4.69 -29.07
C ASN A 228 4.77 3.47 -28.56
N GLY A 229 4.64 2.34 -29.24
CA GLY A 229 5.08 1.05 -28.70
C GLY A 229 4.30 0.72 -27.43
N ASN A 230 4.99 0.61 -26.28
CA ASN A 230 4.38 0.39 -24.97
C ASN A 230 4.36 1.66 -24.11
N SER A 231 4.82 2.78 -24.61
CA SER A 231 4.81 4.06 -23.90
C SER A 231 3.50 4.79 -24.16
N LEU A 232 2.77 5.16 -23.12
CA LEU A 232 1.53 5.94 -23.21
C LEU A 232 1.85 7.30 -23.83
N SER A 233 1.33 7.58 -25.02
CA SER A 233 1.58 8.86 -25.72
C SER A 233 0.44 9.84 -25.56
N GLY A 234 -0.77 9.37 -25.30
CA GLY A 234 -1.93 10.24 -25.17
C GLY A 234 -3.08 9.60 -24.41
N LEU A 235 -3.89 10.45 -23.82
CA LEU A 235 -5.13 10.11 -23.14
C LEU A 235 -6.21 11.09 -23.57
N THR A 236 -7.39 10.55 -23.90
CA THR A 236 -8.60 11.37 -24.17
C THR A 236 -9.67 10.99 -23.15
N GLU A 237 -10.30 12.00 -22.56
CA GLU A 237 -11.44 11.88 -21.66
C GLU A 237 -12.67 12.46 -22.33
N SER A 238 -13.73 11.67 -22.45
CA SER A 238 -14.97 12.06 -23.08
C SER A 238 -16.22 12.01 -22.18
N ALA A 239 -16.07 11.68 -20.90
CA ALA A 239 -17.18 11.79 -19.95
C ALA A 239 -17.44 13.26 -19.61
N MET A 240 -18.71 13.68 -19.79
CA MET A 240 -19.16 15.06 -19.53
C MET A 240 -19.80 15.16 -18.15
N VAL A 241 -19.01 15.04 -17.06
CA VAL A 241 -19.55 15.11 -15.71
C VAL A 241 -18.99 16.30 -14.96
N ALA A 242 -19.88 17.10 -14.41
CA ALA A 242 -19.57 18.32 -13.64
C ALA A 242 -19.60 18.08 -12.12
N SER A 243 -19.59 16.85 -11.61
CA SER A 243 -19.80 16.60 -10.18
C SER A 243 -18.51 16.38 -9.39
N GLY A 244 -18.55 16.65 -8.08
CA GLY A 244 -17.43 16.58 -7.16
C GLY A 244 -16.86 15.17 -6.87
N ASP A 245 -17.40 14.14 -7.51
CA ASP A 245 -16.93 12.74 -7.37
C ASP A 245 -15.81 12.38 -8.36
N ILE A 246 -15.12 13.39 -8.88
CA ILE A 246 -14.19 13.23 -9.98
C ILE A 246 -12.76 13.23 -9.47
N TYR A 247 -12.07 12.17 -9.76
CA TYR A 247 -10.73 11.85 -9.29
C TYR A 247 -9.62 12.43 -10.15
N GLU A 248 -9.94 12.91 -11.33
CA GLU A 248 -8.97 13.45 -12.25
C GLU A 248 -9.30 14.90 -12.64
N ARG A 249 -8.32 15.70 -13.06
CA ARG A 249 -8.55 17.08 -13.54
C ARG A 249 -9.46 17.05 -14.77
N LYS A 250 -10.76 17.22 -14.60
CA LYS A 250 -11.76 17.16 -15.67
C LYS A 250 -11.86 18.40 -16.55
N ASN A 251 -11.10 19.45 -16.27
CA ASN A 251 -11.02 20.63 -17.13
C ASN A 251 -10.20 20.41 -18.38
N VAL A 252 -9.62 19.21 -18.56
CA VAL A 252 -8.74 18.87 -19.66
C VAL A 252 -9.28 17.61 -20.33
N SER A 253 -9.80 17.75 -21.55
CA SER A 253 -10.36 16.65 -22.34
C SER A 253 -9.32 15.64 -22.88
N GLY A 254 -8.04 15.86 -22.62
CA GLY A 254 -6.96 14.98 -23.04
C GLY A 254 -5.61 15.40 -22.50
N GLY A 255 -4.60 14.60 -22.75
CA GLY A 255 -3.22 14.88 -22.37
C GLY A 255 -2.22 14.09 -23.20
N SER A 256 -1.01 14.61 -23.29
CA SER A 256 0.16 13.95 -23.88
C SER A 256 1.18 13.62 -22.79
N TYR A 257 1.99 12.60 -23.06
CA TYR A 257 3.01 12.09 -22.17
C TYR A 257 4.33 12.02 -22.92
N ASP A 258 5.37 12.63 -22.36
CA ASP A 258 6.72 12.61 -22.91
C ASP A 258 7.63 11.75 -22.02
N TYR A 259 8.66 11.17 -22.63
CA TYR A 259 9.59 10.28 -21.95
C TYR A 259 11.02 10.70 -22.22
N ASP A 260 11.91 10.43 -21.26
CA ASP A 260 13.34 10.60 -21.47
C ASP A 260 13.93 9.46 -22.32
N ILE A 261 15.23 9.52 -22.59
CA ILE A 261 15.94 8.50 -23.39
C ILE A 261 16.01 7.12 -22.74
N TYR A 262 15.72 7.03 -21.44
CA TYR A 262 15.71 5.80 -20.66
C TYR A 262 14.30 5.21 -20.51
N GLY A 263 13.29 5.88 -21.09
CA GLY A 263 11.89 5.48 -21.03
C GLY A 263 11.17 5.87 -19.72
N ASN A 264 11.74 6.79 -18.94
CA ASN A 264 11.06 7.35 -17.78
C ASN A 264 10.10 8.46 -18.22
N LEU A 265 8.91 8.53 -17.60
CA LEU A 265 7.93 9.59 -17.88
C LEU A 265 8.53 10.95 -17.49
N SER A 266 8.78 11.83 -18.44
CA SER A 266 9.35 13.16 -18.17
C SER A 266 8.29 14.25 -18.07
N LYS A 267 7.11 14.06 -18.67
CA LYS A 267 6.02 15.03 -18.64
C LYS A 267 4.65 14.38 -18.72
N ASP A 268 3.74 14.84 -17.87
CA ASP A 268 2.29 14.62 -17.93
C ASP A 268 1.63 15.98 -18.21
N SER A 269 1.24 16.22 -19.47
CA SER A 269 0.63 17.50 -19.84
C SER A 269 -0.77 17.69 -19.25
N ARG A 270 -1.49 16.60 -18.94
CA ARG A 270 -2.84 16.65 -18.37
C ARG A 270 -2.82 17.19 -16.94
N LYS A 271 -1.81 16.80 -16.18
CA LYS A 271 -1.61 17.27 -14.80
C LYS A 271 -0.69 18.49 -14.72
N ASN A 272 -0.09 18.89 -15.86
CA ASN A 272 0.91 19.95 -15.94
C ASN A 272 2.14 19.65 -15.07
N LEU A 273 2.55 18.37 -15.02
CA LEU A 273 3.66 17.91 -14.21
C LEU A 273 4.87 17.53 -15.07
N ASN A 274 6.05 17.86 -14.58
CA ASN A 274 7.33 17.42 -15.10
C ASN A 274 8.02 16.54 -14.05
N PHE A 275 8.69 15.48 -14.51
CA PHE A 275 9.33 14.48 -13.67
C PHE A 275 10.83 14.45 -13.98
N GLU A 276 11.65 14.55 -12.95
CA GLU A 276 13.11 14.49 -13.02
C GLU A 276 13.58 13.24 -12.29
N TYR A 277 14.54 12.54 -12.87
CA TYR A 277 15.06 11.28 -12.32
C TYR A 277 16.52 11.39 -11.95
N ASN A 278 16.94 10.63 -10.95
CA ASN A 278 18.35 10.52 -10.57
C ASN A 278 19.07 9.47 -11.44
N ILE A 279 20.38 9.29 -11.21
CA ILE A 279 21.23 8.34 -11.94
C ILE A 279 20.78 6.88 -11.84
N LEU A 280 19.96 6.54 -10.82
CA LEU A 280 19.37 5.21 -10.64
C LEU A 280 18.01 5.06 -11.33
N ASN A 281 17.60 6.04 -12.15
CA ASN A 281 16.26 6.12 -12.75
C ASN A 281 15.13 6.14 -11.71
N LEU A 282 15.38 6.66 -10.50
CA LEU A 282 14.38 6.87 -9.47
C LEU A 282 13.92 8.33 -9.50
N LEU A 283 12.63 8.56 -9.27
CA LEU A 283 12.00 9.87 -9.31
C LEU A 283 12.67 10.80 -8.28
N HIS A 284 13.28 11.89 -8.75
CA HIS A 284 13.99 12.85 -7.91
C HIS A 284 13.14 14.07 -7.58
N ASN A 285 12.49 14.67 -8.60
CA ASN A 285 11.57 15.79 -8.40
C ASN A 285 10.32 15.61 -9.25
N VAL A 286 9.20 16.10 -8.72
CA VAL A 286 7.98 16.40 -9.48
C VAL A 286 7.77 17.90 -9.44
N ARG A 287 7.57 18.52 -10.61
CA ARG A 287 7.41 19.97 -10.73
C ARG A 287 6.12 20.35 -11.44
N GLU A 288 5.52 21.43 -10.99
CA GLU A 288 4.53 22.19 -11.75
C GLU A 288 5.15 23.54 -12.12
N GLY A 289 5.51 23.72 -13.39
CA GLY A 289 6.32 24.85 -13.82
C GLY A 289 7.69 24.89 -13.12
N SER A 290 7.99 25.97 -12.44
CA SER A 290 9.23 26.13 -11.64
C SER A 290 9.13 25.62 -10.20
N ILE A 291 7.93 25.28 -9.74
CA ILE A 291 7.66 24.87 -8.35
C ILE A 291 7.95 23.39 -8.20
N ILE A 292 8.71 23.01 -7.18
CA ILE A 292 8.87 21.60 -6.75
C ILE A 292 7.63 21.23 -5.96
N MET A 293 6.80 20.36 -6.51
CA MET A 293 5.63 19.78 -5.82
C MET A 293 6.08 18.73 -4.82
N ALA A 294 7.02 17.87 -5.24
CA ALA A 294 7.63 16.87 -4.36
C ALA A 294 9.07 16.61 -4.77
N GLY A 295 9.97 16.53 -3.79
CA GLY A 295 11.36 16.09 -3.93
C GLY A 295 11.55 14.76 -3.21
N TYR A 296 12.47 13.90 -3.69
CA TYR A 296 12.71 12.57 -3.17
C TYR A 296 14.19 12.29 -2.98
N GLU A 297 14.53 11.62 -1.91
CA GLU A 297 15.86 11.05 -1.67
C GLU A 297 15.78 9.54 -1.52
N TYR A 298 16.80 8.86 -2.05
CA TYR A 298 16.91 7.40 -2.00
C TYR A 298 18.30 6.97 -1.55
N SER A 299 18.37 5.80 -0.93
CA SER A 299 19.63 5.11 -0.71
C SER A 299 20.21 4.60 -2.03
N TYR A 300 21.47 4.20 -2.02
CA TYR A 300 22.11 3.55 -3.17
C TYR A 300 21.39 2.26 -3.63
N GLY A 301 20.68 1.60 -2.73
CA GLY A 301 19.86 0.42 -3.03
C GLY A 301 18.44 0.75 -3.49
N GLY A 302 18.11 2.02 -3.75
CA GLY A 302 16.80 2.45 -4.25
C GLY A 302 15.71 2.54 -3.19
N VAL A 303 16.05 2.42 -1.91
CA VAL A 303 15.08 2.60 -0.82
C VAL A 303 14.81 4.10 -0.61
N LYS A 304 13.52 4.51 -0.63
CA LYS A 304 13.11 5.89 -0.36
C LYS A 304 13.47 6.28 1.08
N LEU A 305 14.25 7.35 1.23
CA LEU A 305 14.71 7.88 2.51
C LEU A 305 13.90 9.09 2.96
N LYS A 306 13.50 9.94 2.00
CA LYS A 306 12.78 11.17 2.30
C LYS A 306 11.92 11.60 1.12
N VAL A 307 10.81 12.27 1.44
CA VAL A 307 9.97 13.01 0.49
C VAL A 307 9.61 14.37 1.13
N TRP A 308 9.63 15.45 0.35
CA TRP A 308 9.30 16.80 0.85
C TRP A 308 8.67 17.66 -0.24
N ASP A 309 7.88 18.67 0.17
CA ASP A 309 7.29 19.70 -0.69
C ASP A 309 8.22 20.93 -0.83
N SER A 310 7.74 21.98 -1.52
CA SER A 310 8.46 23.25 -1.72
C SER A 310 8.88 23.95 -0.42
N ASP A 311 8.15 23.73 0.67
CA ASP A 311 8.40 24.32 1.97
C ASP A 311 9.33 23.46 2.84
N GLY A 312 9.76 22.32 2.31
CA GLY A 312 10.59 21.34 3.00
C GLY A 312 9.83 20.46 3.99
N ASN A 313 8.50 20.44 3.93
CA ASN A 313 7.66 19.59 4.76
C ASN A 313 7.40 18.25 4.10
N GLY A 314 7.31 17.18 4.88
CA GLY A 314 7.08 15.86 4.33
C GLY A 314 7.38 14.73 5.28
N TYR A 315 8.05 13.68 4.79
CA TYR A 315 8.33 12.48 5.56
C TYR A 315 9.76 11.97 5.34
N ALA A 316 10.33 11.43 6.41
CA ALA A 316 11.60 10.70 6.36
C ALA A 316 11.37 9.28 6.88
N TYR A 317 12.01 8.31 6.23
CA TYR A 317 11.82 6.89 6.47
C TYR A 317 13.10 6.26 6.99
N MET A 318 13.02 5.55 8.12
CA MET A 318 14.13 4.80 8.68
C MET A 318 13.65 3.43 9.15
N GLY A 319 13.97 2.40 8.36
CA GLY A 319 13.42 1.08 8.59
C GLY A 319 11.89 1.12 8.57
N ASN A 320 11.28 0.67 9.66
CA ASN A 320 9.83 0.73 9.85
C ASN A 320 9.35 2.04 10.52
N LEU A 321 10.26 2.96 10.87
CA LEU A 321 9.88 4.23 11.51
C LEU A 321 9.70 5.33 10.47
N VAL A 322 8.63 6.11 10.64
CA VAL A 322 8.31 7.28 9.83
C VAL A 322 8.37 8.52 10.69
N TYR A 323 9.07 9.53 10.19
CA TYR A 323 9.20 10.85 10.81
C TYR A 323 8.56 11.90 9.93
N ARG A 324 7.79 12.80 10.53
CA ARG A 324 7.33 14.01 9.86
C ARG A 324 8.47 14.99 9.78
N VAL A 325 8.68 15.53 8.60
CA VAL A 325 9.66 16.57 8.32
C VAL A 325 8.93 17.91 8.30
N MET A 326 9.45 18.90 9.04
CA MET A 326 8.97 20.28 9.10
C MET A 326 10.20 21.19 8.99
N GLY A 327 10.54 21.58 7.76
CA GLY A 327 11.78 22.29 7.47
C GLY A 327 13.01 21.46 7.87
N SER A 328 13.75 21.89 8.90
CA SER A 328 14.91 21.17 9.45
C SER A 328 14.59 20.26 10.63
N SER A 329 13.35 20.23 11.09
CA SER A 329 12.93 19.46 12.26
C SER A 329 12.33 18.10 11.84
N PHE A 330 12.60 17.07 12.64
CA PHE A 330 12.08 15.72 12.46
C PHE A 330 11.32 15.28 13.71
N VAL A 331 10.07 14.91 13.54
CA VAL A 331 9.22 14.46 14.65
C VAL A 331 8.72 13.04 14.34
N PHE A 332 8.93 12.11 15.27
CA PHE A 332 8.41 10.76 15.13
C PHE A 332 6.91 10.78 14.90
N GLU A 333 6.44 10.13 13.85
CA GLU A 333 5.03 10.00 13.50
C GLU A 333 4.49 8.62 13.85
N SER A 334 5.10 7.58 13.28
CA SER A 334 4.60 6.22 13.43
C SER A 334 5.68 5.16 13.18
N GLY A 335 5.41 3.95 13.70
CA GLY A 335 6.16 2.73 13.42
C GLY A 335 5.27 1.70 12.74
N LEU A 336 5.77 1.03 11.70
CA LEU A 336 5.09 0.00 10.93
C LEU A 336 5.43 -1.38 11.50
N PHE A 337 4.42 -2.27 11.68
CA PHE A 337 4.67 -3.61 12.20
C PHE A 337 4.02 -4.74 11.38
N GLY A 338 3.71 -4.48 10.13
CA GLY A 338 3.12 -5.45 9.21
C GLY A 338 1.60 -5.45 9.21
N GLU A 339 0.98 -5.60 10.39
CA GLU A 339 -0.50 -5.60 10.50
C GLU A 339 -1.08 -4.24 10.92
N GLY A 340 -0.27 -3.19 10.87
CA GLY A 340 -0.74 -1.86 11.19
C GLY A 340 0.38 -0.87 11.52
N VAL A 341 0.00 0.17 12.24
CA VAL A 341 0.89 1.25 12.67
C VAL A 341 0.76 1.49 14.17
N VAL A 342 1.87 1.86 14.78
CA VAL A 342 1.93 2.30 16.17
C VAL A 342 2.44 3.74 16.22
N SER A 343 1.80 4.57 17.04
CA SER A 343 2.23 5.94 17.32
C SER A 343 2.55 6.12 18.80
N GLY A 344 2.94 7.32 19.22
CA GLY A 344 3.25 7.59 20.62
C GLY A 344 2.14 7.19 21.58
N SER A 345 0.88 7.43 21.23
CA SER A 345 -0.30 7.21 22.08
C SER A 345 -1.15 6.00 21.71
N SER A 346 -1.07 5.46 20.49
CA SER A 346 -2.04 4.49 19.99
C SER A 346 -1.42 3.44 19.07
N ILE A 347 -2.15 2.34 18.92
CA ILE A 347 -1.95 1.34 17.89
C ILE A 347 -3.18 1.29 17.00
N CYS A 348 -2.98 1.16 15.69
CA CYS A 348 -4.04 0.97 14.71
C CYS A 348 -3.75 -0.28 13.90
N TYR A 349 -4.75 -1.14 13.76
CA TYR A 349 -4.67 -2.37 13.00
C TYR A 349 -5.30 -2.19 11.62
N HIS A 350 -4.64 -2.72 10.61
CA HIS A 350 -5.07 -2.68 9.21
C HIS A 350 -5.72 -4.01 8.83
N LEU A 351 -7.03 -4.03 8.68
CA LEU A 351 -7.76 -5.16 8.13
C LEU A 351 -7.67 -5.08 6.61
N LYS A 352 -7.01 -6.07 6.01
CA LYS A 352 -6.63 -6.07 4.59
C LYS A 352 -7.47 -7.10 3.83
N ASP A 353 -7.68 -6.89 2.53
CA ASP A 353 -8.21 -7.92 1.65
C ASP A 353 -7.10 -8.87 1.16
N HIS A 354 -7.49 -9.81 0.28
CA HIS A 354 -6.60 -10.81 -0.32
C HIS A 354 -5.46 -10.22 -1.18
N LEU A 355 -5.58 -8.96 -1.62
CA LEU A 355 -4.54 -8.23 -2.35
C LEU A 355 -3.65 -7.39 -1.43
N GLY A 356 -3.93 -7.37 -0.12
CA GLY A 356 -3.24 -6.51 0.84
C GLY A 356 -3.77 -5.08 0.89
N SER A 357 -4.87 -4.77 0.19
CA SER A 357 -5.50 -3.45 0.24
C SER A 357 -6.18 -3.25 1.59
N ILE A 358 -5.97 -2.08 2.20
CA ILE A 358 -6.53 -1.77 3.51
C ILE A 358 -8.02 -1.46 3.37
N ARG A 359 -8.86 -2.32 3.96
CA ARG A 359 -10.32 -2.22 3.88
C ARG A 359 -10.93 -1.55 5.10
N ALA A 360 -10.40 -1.83 6.28
CA ALA A 360 -10.81 -1.17 7.51
C ALA A 360 -9.59 -0.93 8.40
N ILE A 361 -9.65 0.12 9.20
CA ILE A 361 -8.67 0.42 10.23
C ILE A 361 -9.40 0.51 11.56
N VAL A 362 -8.91 -0.21 12.55
CA VAL A 362 -9.43 -0.19 13.91
C VAL A 362 -8.34 0.20 14.89
N ASP A 363 -8.68 0.94 15.94
CA ASP A 363 -7.73 1.22 17.03
C ASP A 363 -7.61 0.06 18.01
N GLY A 364 -6.70 0.19 18.98
CA GLY A 364 -6.46 -0.84 19.99
C GLY A 364 -7.67 -1.19 20.88
N SER A 365 -8.71 -0.35 20.91
CA SER A 365 -9.98 -0.58 21.59
C SER A 365 -11.05 -1.25 20.72
N GLY A 366 -10.79 -1.45 19.44
CA GLY A 366 -11.76 -1.99 18.48
C GLY A 366 -12.70 -0.94 17.88
N ARG A 367 -12.40 0.34 18.01
CA ARG A 367 -13.16 1.41 17.34
C ARG A 367 -12.73 1.52 15.88
N LEU A 368 -13.71 1.54 14.97
CA LEU A 368 -13.49 1.77 13.55
C LEU A 368 -13.04 3.22 13.30
N LEU A 369 -11.91 3.39 12.63
CA LEU A 369 -11.33 4.69 12.30
C LEU A 369 -11.47 5.04 10.82
N GLU A 370 -11.43 4.04 9.94
CA GLU A 370 -11.44 4.24 8.49
C GLU A 370 -12.01 3.01 7.79
N GLU A 371 -12.78 3.24 6.71
CA GLU A 371 -13.18 2.21 5.75
C GLU A 371 -12.72 2.62 4.35
N ASN A 372 -12.27 1.66 3.55
CA ASN A 372 -11.86 1.89 2.18
C ASN A 372 -12.46 0.87 1.23
N ASP A 373 -12.99 1.35 0.13
CA ASP A 373 -13.40 0.53 -1.00
C ASP A 373 -12.72 1.03 -2.28
N TYR A 374 -12.45 0.13 -3.22
CA TYR A 374 -11.63 0.44 -4.39
C TYR A 374 -12.26 -0.14 -5.66
N TYR A 375 -12.08 0.55 -6.77
CA TYR A 375 -12.26 -0.01 -8.09
C TYR A 375 -11.19 -1.07 -8.38
N ALA A 376 -11.38 -1.85 -9.42
CA ALA A 376 -10.49 -2.97 -9.73
C ALA A 376 -9.02 -2.56 -9.93
N PHE A 377 -8.76 -1.38 -10.48
CA PHE A 377 -7.42 -0.83 -10.64
C PHE A 377 -6.96 0.06 -9.46
N GLY A 378 -7.64 -0.03 -8.32
CA GLY A 378 -7.18 0.56 -7.06
C GLY A 378 -7.59 2.00 -6.81
N HIS A 379 -8.34 2.61 -7.73
CA HIS A 379 -8.91 3.91 -7.46
C HIS A 379 -9.94 3.80 -6.32
N ARG A 380 -9.88 4.70 -5.34
CA ARG A 380 -10.73 4.63 -4.15
C ARG A 380 -12.16 5.08 -4.47
N HIS A 381 -13.17 4.37 -3.96
CA HIS A 381 -14.56 4.78 -4.11
C HIS A 381 -14.86 6.03 -3.25
N PRO A 382 -15.65 6.99 -3.74
CA PRO A 382 -16.08 8.15 -2.94
C PRO A 382 -16.87 7.76 -1.70
N ARG A 383 -17.65 6.68 -1.78
CA ARG A 383 -18.46 6.17 -0.64
C ARG A 383 -17.62 5.66 0.54
N SER A 384 -16.33 5.47 0.36
CA SER A 384 -15.41 4.96 1.39
C SER A 384 -15.00 6.02 2.41
N GLU A 385 -15.58 7.19 2.36
CA GLU A 385 -15.19 8.32 3.18
C GLU A 385 -15.88 8.32 4.53
N GLN A 386 -15.80 7.23 5.26
CA GLN A 386 -16.06 7.34 6.70
C GLN A 386 -14.88 8.05 7.36
N ALA A 387 -15.22 8.77 8.45
CA ALA A 387 -14.31 9.59 9.22
C ALA A 387 -12.89 9.08 9.18
N GLN A 388 -12.07 9.76 8.41
CA GLN A 388 -10.70 9.40 8.24
C GLN A 388 -9.95 9.93 9.43
N SER A 389 -9.51 9.08 10.29
CA SER A 389 -8.32 9.34 11.04
C SER A 389 -7.23 9.54 10.00
N SER A 390 -6.95 10.77 9.68
CA SER A 390 -6.17 11.25 8.54
C SER A 390 -4.70 10.79 8.52
N ALA A 391 -4.27 10.03 9.50
CA ALA A 391 -2.89 9.60 9.64
C ALA A 391 -2.52 8.41 8.77
N ASN A 392 -3.49 7.61 8.26
CA ASN A 392 -3.13 6.45 7.45
C ASN A 392 -2.93 6.83 5.98
N ARG A 393 -1.70 6.68 5.50
CA ARG A 393 -1.35 6.85 4.08
C ARG A 393 -1.40 5.55 3.29
N PHE A 394 -1.45 4.39 3.93
CA PHE A 394 -1.45 3.09 3.25
C PHE A 394 -2.87 2.75 2.78
N LYS A 395 -3.01 2.41 1.50
CA LYS A 395 -4.30 2.20 0.84
C LYS A 395 -4.31 0.91 0.03
N TYR A 396 -4.56 0.98 -1.27
CA TYR A 396 -4.63 -0.15 -2.20
C TYR A 396 -3.31 -0.92 -2.24
N ASN A 397 -3.37 -2.25 -2.19
CA ASN A 397 -2.22 -3.17 -2.11
C ASN A 397 -1.24 -2.84 -0.98
N GLY A 398 -1.70 -2.16 0.08
CA GLY A 398 -0.84 -1.69 1.16
C GLY A 398 0.16 -0.61 0.76
N LYS A 399 -0.01 0.03 -0.41
CA LYS A 399 0.89 1.07 -0.90
C LYS A 399 0.60 2.42 -0.29
N GLU A 400 1.65 3.21 -0.10
CA GLU A 400 1.55 4.54 0.46
C GLU A 400 0.99 5.53 -0.56
N LEU A 401 -0.04 6.28 -0.17
CA LEU A 401 -0.56 7.41 -0.93
C LEU A 401 0.37 8.61 -0.74
N GLN A 402 0.92 9.13 -1.82
CA GLN A 402 1.78 10.31 -1.84
C GLN A 402 0.93 11.56 -1.65
N THR A 403 0.88 12.06 -0.42
CA THR A 403 0.13 13.27 -0.07
C THR A 403 0.97 14.55 -0.19
N VAL A 404 2.30 14.41 -0.21
CA VAL A 404 3.22 15.53 -0.37
C VAL A 404 3.02 16.17 -1.75
N GLY A 405 2.92 17.49 -1.78
CA GLY A 405 2.64 18.25 -2.99
C GLY A 405 1.26 18.00 -3.61
N GLY A 406 0.34 17.32 -2.89
CA GLY A 406 -1.00 17.02 -3.40
C GLY A 406 -1.03 16.04 -4.57
N LEU A 407 0.01 15.24 -4.78
CA LEU A 407 0.15 14.38 -5.96
C LEU A 407 -0.89 13.28 -6.04
N GLY A 408 -1.25 12.66 -4.90
CA GLY A 408 -2.30 11.64 -4.82
C GLY A 408 -1.98 10.31 -5.53
N TYR A 409 -0.71 10.04 -5.86
CA TYR A 409 -0.27 8.77 -6.42
C TYR A 409 -0.03 7.72 -5.34
N LEU A 410 -0.23 6.45 -5.68
CA LEU A 410 0.23 5.34 -4.85
C LEU A 410 1.70 5.03 -5.17
N ASP A 411 2.53 4.91 -4.13
CA ASP A 411 3.96 4.63 -4.28
C ASP A 411 4.20 3.13 -4.43
N TYR A 412 4.41 2.69 -5.65
CA TYR A 412 4.80 1.31 -5.96
C TYR A 412 6.32 1.09 -6.00
N GLY A 413 7.12 2.14 -5.74
CA GLY A 413 8.57 2.08 -5.87
C GLY A 413 9.04 1.85 -7.31
N ALA A 414 8.13 1.92 -8.27
CA ALA A 414 8.37 1.80 -9.70
C ALA A 414 8.34 3.20 -10.35
N ARG A 415 8.76 3.24 -11.63
CA ARG A 415 8.86 4.46 -12.45
C ARG A 415 7.51 5.11 -12.71
#